data_bfa123a9935f2a0c4e4e7ab23d3a4b96
#
_entry.id   bfa123a9935f2a0c4e4e7ab23d3a4b96
#
_cell.length_a   1.000
_cell.length_b   1.000
_cell.length_c   1.000
_cell.angle_alpha   90.00
_cell.angle_beta   90.00
_cell.angle_gamma   90.00
#
_symmetry.space_group_name_H-M   'P 1'
#
loop_
_entity.id
_entity.type
_entity.pdbx_description
1 polymer ?
#
loop_
_entity_poly.entity_id
_entity_poly.type
_entity_poly.pdbx_seq_one_letter_code
_entity_poly.pdbx_strand_id
1 'polypeptide(L)'
;MKKRFLTLALVTAISVTSLLACSSKEESKPAKPQKEKSTEILPDSTKVVLNEVAHSIFYAPMYVAIEEGYFEDEGINLELVTGFGADKTMTAVLSGEADIGFMGSEASIYT
;
A
#
# COMPACT_ATOMS: atom_id res chain seq x y z
N MET A 1 51.44 26.51 18.30
CA MET A 1 50.94 25.97 17.01
C MET A 1 50.95 24.45 16.93
N LYS A 2 51.87 23.74 17.59
CA LYS A 2 51.95 22.24 17.55
C LYS A 2 50.78 21.52 18.18
N LYS A 3 50.07 22.05 19.15
CA LYS A 3 48.92 21.42 19.85
C LYS A 3 47.64 21.38 19.02
N ARG A 4 47.44 22.34 18.09
CA ARG A 4 46.26 22.39 17.22
C ARG A 4 46.30 21.38 16.06
N PHE A 5 47.50 21.03 15.62
CA PHE A 5 47.68 20.01 14.59
C PHE A 5 47.43 18.56 15.15
N LEU A 6 47.75 18.37 16.43
CA LEU A 6 47.57 17.07 17.09
C LEU A 6 46.10 16.76 17.33
N THR A 7 45.30 17.79 17.65
CA THR A 7 43.83 17.61 17.81
C THR A 7 43.12 17.41 16.49
N LEU A 8 43.59 18.04 15.41
CA LEU A 8 43.01 17.87 14.08
C LEU A 8 43.27 16.44 13.53
N ALA A 9 44.47 15.92 13.77
CA ALA A 9 44.84 14.56 13.37
C ALA A 9 44.06 13.49 14.16
N LEU A 10 43.69 13.74 15.42
CA LEU A 10 42.92 12.81 16.25
C LEU A 10 41.46 12.73 15.83
N VAL A 11 40.87 13.86 15.40
CA VAL A 11 39.46 13.91 14.94
C VAL A 11 39.29 13.21 13.59
N THR A 12 40.28 13.30 12.71
CA THR A 12 40.21 12.58 11.40
C THR A 12 40.39 11.08 11.54
N ALA A 13 41.10 10.61 12.57
CA ALA A 13 41.30 9.18 12.79
C ALA A 13 40.03 8.48 13.34
N ILE A 14 39.16 9.20 14.05
CA ILE A 14 37.92 8.61 14.62
C ILE A 14 36.79 8.53 13.58
N SER A 15 36.81 9.36 12.55
CA SER A 15 35.74 9.37 11.51
C SER A 15 35.87 8.24 10.48
N VAL A 16 37.02 7.57 10.38
CA VAL A 16 37.23 6.48 9.39
C VAL A 16 36.86 5.10 9.93
N THR A 17 36.78 4.93 11.26
CA THR A 17 36.48 3.62 11.88
C THR A 17 35.01 3.31 12.05
N SER A 18 34.10 4.23 11.77
CA SER A 18 32.63 4.02 11.93
C SER A 18 31.93 3.49 10.68
N LEU A 19 32.64 3.27 9.57
CA LEU A 19 32.05 2.79 8.30
C LEU A 19 32.20 1.27 8.02
N LEU A 20 32.74 0.49 8.97
CA LEU A 20 32.94 -0.96 8.78
C LEU A 20 32.04 -1.84 9.66
N ALA A 21 31.01 -1.32 10.29
CA ALA A 21 30.15 -2.09 11.21
C ALA A 21 28.71 -2.32 10.69
N CYS A 22 28.49 -2.38 9.39
CA CYS A 22 27.20 -2.80 8.80
C CYS A 22 27.44 -3.83 7.70
N SER A 23 28.01 -4.98 8.07
CA SER A 23 27.93 -6.21 7.27
C SER A 23 27.43 -7.34 8.18
N SER A 24 26.26 -7.17 8.75
CA SER A 24 25.43 -8.29 9.18
C SER A 24 24.75 -8.82 7.91
N LYS A 25 25.23 -9.98 7.51
CA LYS A 25 24.64 -10.80 6.48
C LYS A 25 23.28 -11.28 7.00
N GLU A 26 22.26 -10.45 6.84
CA GLU A 26 20.88 -10.89 6.90
C GLU A 26 20.66 -11.71 5.64
N GLU A 27 20.50 -13.00 5.87
CA GLU A 27 20.09 -13.98 4.88
C GLU A 27 18.67 -13.58 4.45
N SER A 28 18.58 -12.69 3.45
CA SER A 28 17.33 -12.33 2.82
C SER A 28 16.77 -13.59 2.18
N LYS A 29 15.74 -14.15 2.82
CA LYS A 29 14.81 -15.09 2.22
C LYS A 29 14.47 -14.58 0.82
N PRO A 30 14.60 -15.39 -0.23
CA PRO A 30 14.36 -14.92 -1.58
C PRO A 30 12.94 -14.35 -1.65
N ALA A 31 12.85 -13.07 -1.99
CA ALA A 31 11.59 -12.45 -2.35
C ALA A 31 11.01 -13.27 -3.49
N LYS A 32 9.80 -13.78 -3.27
CA LYS A 32 9.00 -14.41 -4.32
C LYS A 32 8.97 -13.42 -5.49
N PRO A 33 9.22 -13.82 -6.73
CA PRO A 33 9.17 -12.88 -7.85
C PRO A 33 7.80 -12.21 -7.84
N GLN A 34 7.78 -10.90 -7.74
CA GLN A 34 6.59 -10.11 -8.02
C GLN A 34 6.22 -10.44 -9.46
N LYS A 35 5.14 -11.21 -9.59
CA LYS A 35 4.49 -11.42 -10.87
C LYS A 35 4.03 -10.04 -11.30
N GLU A 36 4.65 -9.46 -12.33
CA GLU A 36 4.11 -8.29 -12.99
C GLU A 36 2.69 -8.64 -13.38
N LYS A 37 1.73 -8.04 -12.67
CA LYS A 37 0.31 -8.23 -12.91
C LYS A 37 0.00 -7.51 -14.21
N SER A 38 0.10 -8.24 -15.33
CA SER A 38 -0.58 -7.82 -16.54
C SER A 38 -2.07 -7.86 -16.22
N THR A 39 -2.71 -6.71 -16.26
CA THR A 39 -4.17 -6.59 -16.18
C THR A 39 -4.75 -7.19 -17.47
N GLU A 40 -4.69 -8.50 -17.58
CA GLU A 40 -5.38 -9.24 -18.63
C GLU A 40 -6.82 -9.38 -18.15
N ILE A 41 -7.67 -8.47 -18.61
CA ILE A 41 -9.11 -8.53 -18.37
C ILE A 41 -9.59 -9.84 -18.96
N LEU A 42 -9.98 -10.78 -18.10
CA LEU A 42 -10.60 -12.02 -18.54
C LEU A 42 -11.87 -11.67 -19.32
N PRO A 43 -12.07 -12.25 -20.51
CA PRO A 43 -13.18 -11.87 -21.41
C PRO A 43 -14.59 -12.12 -20.85
N ASP A 44 -14.71 -12.76 -19.68
CA ASP A 44 -15.99 -13.08 -19.02
C ASP A 44 -16.02 -12.54 -17.56
N SER A 45 -15.24 -11.49 -17.23
CA SER A 45 -15.22 -10.91 -15.91
C SER A 45 -16.30 -9.83 -15.74
N THR A 46 -16.96 -9.83 -14.58
CA THR A 46 -17.92 -8.79 -14.20
C THR A 46 -17.16 -7.59 -13.63
N LYS A 47 -17.35 -6.41 -14.22
CA LYS A 47 -16.80 -5.17 -13.66
C LYS A 47 -17.61 -4.78 -12.42
N VAL A 48 -16.92 -4.52 -11.30
CA VAL A 48 -17.50 -4.04 -10.04
C VAL A 48 -16.72 -2.82 -9.57
N VAL A 49 -17.41 -1.72 -9.29
CA VAL A 49 -16.84 -0.49 -8.72
C VAL A 49 -17.10 -0.48 -7.22
N LEU A 50 -16.03 -0.56 -6.42
CA LEU A 50 -16.08 -0.46 -4.97
C LEU A 50 -15.55 0.92 -4.54
N ASN A 51 -16.40 1.69 -3.86
CA ASN A 51 -16.01 3.00 -3.32
C ASN A 51 -15.73 2.88 -1.82
N GLU A 52 -14.47 3.09 -1.41
CA GLU A 52 -14.07 3.11 0.00
C GLU A 52 -14.11 4.53 0.58
N VAL A 53 -14.46 4.65 1.84
CA VAL A 53 -14.57 5.95 2.53
C VAL A 53 -13.23 6.67 2.64
N ALA A 54 -12.16 5.92 2.83
CA ALA A 54 -10.79 6.42 2.93
C ALA A 54 -9.82 5.26 2.74
N HIS A 55 -8.64 5.53 2.19
CA HIS A 55 -7.57 4.54 2.15
C HIS A 55 -7.00 4.34 3.55
N SER A 56 -7.13 3.13 4.11
CA SER A 56 -6.82 2.88 5.52
C SER A 56 -6.26 1.48 5.76
N ILE A 57 -5.31 1.38 6.69
CA ILE A 57 -4.77 0.09 7.15
C ILE A 57 -5.85 -0.84 7.72
N PHE A 58 -6.97 -0.31 8.18
CA PHE A 58 -8.10 -1.13 8.64
C PHE A 58 -8.73 -1.96 7.53
N TYR A 59 -8.50 -1.60 6.28
CA TYR A 59 -8.99 -2.30 5.08
C TYR A 59 -7.93 -3.22 4.46
N ALA A 60 -6.81 -3.45 5.15
CA ALA A 60 -5.70 -4.25 4.67
C ALA A 60 -6.11 -5.64 4.12
N PRO A 61 -7.05 -6.39 4.72
CA PRO A 61 -7.49 -7.66 4.14
C PRO A 61 -8.07 -7.53 2.73
N MET A 62 -8.80 -6.46 2.45
CA MET A 62 -9.34 -6.16 1.12
C MET A 62 -8.22 -5.84 0.13
N TYR A 63 -7.25 -5.02 0.54
CA TYR A 63 -6.11 -4.68 -0.33
C TYR A 63 -5.25 -5.92 -0.64
N VAL A 64 -5.05 -6.81 0.34
CA VAL A 64 -4.37 -8.08 0.11
C VAL A 64 -5.15 -8.93 -0.90
N ALA A 65 -6.46 -8.99 -0.80
CA ALA A 65 -7.29 -9.73 -1.75
C ALA A 65 -7.18 -9.18 -3.18
N ILE A 66 -7.09 -7.86 -3.33
CA ILE A 66 -6.86 -7.19 -4.62
C ILE A 66 -5.47 -7.53 -5.15
N GLU A 67 -4.41 -7.37 -4.33
CA GLU A 67 -3.03 -7.61 -4.75
C GLU A 67 -2.74 -9.08 -5.08
N GLU A 68 -3.35 -10.00 -4.35
CA GLU A 68 -3.20 -11.44 -4.59
C GLU A 68 -4.08 -11.96 -5.73
N GLY A 69 -4.98 -11.13 -6.28
CA GLY A 69 -5.81 -11.49 -7.43
C GLY A 69 -7.04 -12.32 -7.11
N TYR A 70 -7.50 -12.36 -5.85
CA TYR A 70 -8.64 -13.19 -5.44
C TYR A 70 -9.96 -12.76 -6.08
N PHE A 71 -10.11 -11.48 -6.42
CA PHE A 71 -11.29 -11.01 -7.14
C PHE A 71 -11.28 -11.48 -8.58
N GLU A 72 -10.13 -11.42 -9.23
CA GLU A 72 -9.96 -11.89 -10.61
C GLU A 72 -10.17 -13.42 -10.70
N ASP A 73 -9.70 -14.18 -9.71
CA ASP A 73 -9.91 -15.63 -9.64
C ASP A 73 -11.42 -16.00 -9.56
N GLU A 74 -12.23 -15.10 -8.99
CA GLU A 74 -13.70 -15.24 -8.95
C GLU A 74 -14.41 -14.58 -10.14
N GLY A 75 -13.68 -14.15 -11.17
CA GLY A 75 -14.24 -13.51 -12.35
C GLY A 75 -14.72 -12.07 -12.11
N ILE A 76 -14.19 -11.41 -11.09
CA ILE A 76 -14.52 -10.01 -10.77
C ILE A 76 -13.36 -9.10 -11.18
N ASN A 77 -13.65 -8.13 -12.06
CA ASN A 77 -12.75 -7.03 -12.35
C ASN A 77 -13.06 -5.86 -11.42
N LEU A 78 -12.39 -5.82 -10.26
CA LEU A 78 -12.66 -4.83 -9.22
C LEU A 78 -11.95 -3.51 -9.52
N GLU A 79 -12.72 -2.41 -9.57
CA GLU A 79 -12.21 -1.04 -9.58
C GLU A 79 -12.38 -0.43 -8.18
N LEU A 80 -11.26 -0.11 -7.50
CA LEU A 80 -11.29 0.53 -6.19
C LEU A 80 -11.19 2.05 -6.34
N VAL A 81 -12.16 2.78 -5.77
CA VAL A 81 -12.22 4.25 -5.77
C VAL A 81 -12.29 4.75 -4.34
N THR A 82 -11.55 5.81 -4.01
CA THR A 82 -11.60 6.44 -2.69
C THR A 82 -12.55 7.65 -2.72
N GLY A 83 -13.61 7.62 -1.93
CA GLY A 83 -14.64 8.69 -1.88
C GLY A 83 -14.26 9.88 -0.99
N PHE A 84 -13.31 9.73 -0.07
CA PHE A 84 -12.90 10.76 0.90
C PHE A 84 -14.05 11.26 1.79
N GLY A 85 -14.92 10.35 2.24
CA GLY A 85 -15.99 10.61 3.18
C GLY A 85 -17.16 9.64 3.01
N ALA A 86 -17.84 9.30 4.11
CA ALA A 86 -18.96 8.37 4.08
C ALA A 86 -20.17 8.91 3.30
N ASP A 87 -20.41 10.21 3.37
CA ASP A 87 -21.43 10.94 2.59
C ASP A 87 -21.19 10.83 1.08
N LYS A 88 -19.94 10.97 0.65
CA LYS A 88 -19.55 10.86 -0.75
C LYS A 88 -19.62 9.42 -1.25
N THR A 89 -19.13 8.48 -0.44
CA THR A 89 -19.22 7.05 -0.75
C THR A 89 -20.67 6.61 -0.88
N MET A 90 -21.56 7.04 0.03
CA MET A 90 -22.98 6.76 -0.07
C MET A 90 -23.59 7.42 -1.30
N THR A 91 -23.23 8.67 -1.61
CA THR A 91 -23.70 9.36 -2.81
C THR A 91 -23.32 8.61 -4.07
N ALA A 92 -22.08 8.09 -4.17
CA ALA A 92 -21.63 7.32 -5.31
C ALA A 92 -22.45 6.02 -5.51
N VAL A 93 -22.81 5.35 -4.41
CA VAL A 93 -23.69 4.16 -4.47
C VAL A 93 -25.10 4.54 -4.91
N LEU A 94 -25.69 5.58 -4.33
CA LEU A 94 -27.05 6.01 -4.65
C LEU A 94 -27.19 6.56 -6.08
N SER A 95 -26.12 7.17 -6.61
CA SER A 95 -26.10 7.67 -8.00
C SER A 95 -25.80 6.58 -9.04
N GLY A 96 -25.36 5.40 -8.59
CA GLY A 96 -24.93 4.32 -9.49
C GLY A 96 -23.51 4.50 -10.03
N GLU A 97 -22.71 5.41 -9.48
CA GLU A 97 -21.30 5.56 -9.80
C GLU A 97 -20.45 4.45 -9.16
N ALA A 98 -20.94 3.84 -8.09
CA ALA A 98 -20.34 2.69 -7.45
C ALA A 98 -21.39 1.61 -7.19
N ASP A 99 -20.97 0.34 -7.35
CA ASP A 99 -21.82 -0.82 -7.06
C ASP A 99 -21.80 -1.16 -5.57
N ILE A 100 -20.70 -0.89 -4.90
CA ILE A 100 -20.48 -1.21 -3.48
C ILE A 100 -19.87 0.00 -2.76
N GLY A 101 -20.44 0.35 -1.60
CA GLY A 101 -19.88 1.31 -0.66
C GLY A 101 -19.21 0.59 0.51
N PHE A 102 -17.92 0.82 0.71
CA PHE A 102 -17.16 0.26 1.83
C PHE A 102 -16.95 1.35 2.89
N MET A 103 -17.83 1.38 3.89
CA MET A 103 -17.92 2.42 4.90
C MET A 103 -18.51 1.88 6.20
N GLY A 104 -18.56 2.70 7.25
CA GLY A 104 -19.25 2.36 8.47
C GLY A 104 -20.76 2.20 8.26
N SER A 105 -21.37 1.29 9.00
CA SER A 105 -22.81 0.98 8.90
C SER A 105 -23.72 2.19 9.24
N GLU A 106 -23.21 3.16 9.99
CA GLU A 106 -23.92 4.39 10.32
C GLU A 106 -24.32 5.19 9.08
N ALA A 107 -23.54 5.15 8.03
CA ALA A 107 -23.84 5.87 6.79
C ALA A 107 -25.14 5.38 6.12
N SER A 108 -25.48 4.09 6.25
CA SER A 108 -26.69 3.52 5.69
C SER A 108 -27.96 3.81 6.49
N ILE A 109 -27.83 4.38 7.69
CA ILE A 109 -28.97 4.73 8.55
C ILE A 109 -29.59 6.07 8.14
N TYR A 110 -28.81 6.94 7.51
CA TYR A 110 -29.20 8.30 7.17
C TYR A 110 -29.67 8.47 5.72
N THR A 111 -29.87 7.37 5.03
CA THR A 111 -30.39 7.33 3.62
C THR A 111 -31.86 6.80 3.53
#